data_bdadd12f1350ae3c5f50bf59cc9213f3
#
_entry.id   bdadd12f1350ae3c5f50bf59cc9213f3
#
_cell.length_a   1.000
_cell.length_b   1.000
_cell.length_c   1.000
_cell.angle_alpha   90.00
_cell.angle_beta   90.00
_cell.angle_gamma   90.00
#
_symmetry.space_group_name_H-M   'P 1'
#
loop_
_entity.id
_entity.type
_entity.pdbx_description
1 polymer ?
#
loop_
_entity_poly.entity_id
_entity_poly.type
_entity_poly.pdbx_seq_one_letter_code
_entity_poly.pdbx_strand_id
1 'polypeptide(L)'
;KENGYTSGMDIMKGLLSVNDYSIKTTNGNRIDCGDILRRRQENEYHLVVAQWEQCGDNKVFYNEYTFFITPDLEQKLWGRMNYNQLAEYVDYIKNIPAGREAQQETKTERTVLKNCIEDKNALVKINPKVDSKKQRRVQCSVKMSDLIKARIPYKQTVIRETVHSPSRKFNCN
;
A
#
# COMPACT_ATOMS: atom_id res chain seq x y z
N LYS A 1 15.92 -0.04 16.34
CA LYS A 1 15.71 -0.47 14.93
C LYS A 1 16.40 -1.82 14.75
N GLU A 2 15.83 -2.87 15.26
CA GLU A 2 16.27 -4.23 14.92
C GLU A 2 15.80 -4.52 13.50
N ASN A 3 16.76 -4.91 12.64
CA ASN A 3 16.57 -5.35 11.25
C ASN A 3 16.09 -4.34 10.19
N GLY A 4 16.27 -3.04 10.36
CA GLY A 4 16.05 -2.07 9.28
C GLY A 4 14.60 -1.90 8.80
N TYR A 5 13.62 -2.54 9.41
CA TYR A 5 12.20 -2.39 9.09
C TYR A 5 11.55 -1.33 9.99
N THR A 6 10.97 -0.34 9.37
CA THR A 6 10.08 0.60 10.06
C THR A 6 8.78 -0.11 10.45
N SER A 7 8.19 0.30 11.57
CA SER A 7 6.83 -0.14 11.93
C SER A 7 5.85 0.04 10.76
N GLY A 8 4.84 -0.82 10.65
CA GLY A 8 3.75 -0.67 9.69
C GLY A 8 2.91 0.58 9.94
N MET A 9 2.94 1.07 11.18
CA MET A 9 2.24 2.28 11.61
C MET A 9 3.21 3.44 11.70
N ASP A 10 2.77 4.59 11.19
CA ASP A 10 3.54 5.83 11.23
C ASP A 10 3.44 6.49 12.63
N ILE A 11 2.31 6.31 13.32
CA ILE A 11 2.10 6.68 14.72
C ILE A 11 1.50 5.48 15.44
N MET A 12 2.18 5.00 16.48
CA MET A 12 1.77 3.83 17.25
C MET A 12 0.90 4.21 18.45
N LYS A 13 -0.10 3.37 18.72
CA LYS A 13 -0.92 3.45 19.93
C LYS A 13 -0.06 3.41 21.19
N GLY A 14 -0.39 4.23 22.15
CA GLY A 14 0.26 4.27 23.47
C GLY A 14 1.51 5.15 23.56
N LEU A 15 2.11 5.58 22.44
CA LEU A 15 3.28 6.47 22.45
C LEU A 15 2.87 7.94 22.33
N LEU A 16 2.08 8.28 21.32
CA LEU A 16 1.63 9.65 21.01
C LEU A 16 0.13 9.72 20.74
N SER A 17 -0.58 8.59 20.72
CA SER A 17 -1.98 8.50 20.36
C SER A 17 -2.67 7.33 21.07
N VAL A 18 -4.00 7.38 21.13
CA VAL A 18 -4.86 6.28 21.57
C VAL A 18 -5.12 5.25 20.47
N ASN A 19 -4.75 5.55 19.22
CA ASN A 19 -4.94 4.70 18.05
C ASN A 19 -3.65 4.57 17.25
N ASP A 20 -3.55 3.50 16.47
CA ASP A 20 -2.53 3.34 15.44
C ASP A 20 -2.90 4.10 14.18
N TYR A 21 -1.92 4.78 13.57
CA TYR A 21 -2.11 5.54 12.33
C TYR A 21 -1.13 5.07 11.26
N SER A 22 -1.67 4.82 10.06
CA SER A 22 -0.87 4.63 8.84
C SER A 22 -1.11 5.81 7.91
N ILE A 23 -0.08 6.63 7.70
CA ILE A 23 -0.16 7.86 6.91
C ILE A 23 0.34 7.59 5.49
N LYS A 24 -0.47 7.94 4.50
CA LYS A 24 -0.15 7.78 3.08
C LYS A 24 -0.45 9.06 2.32
N THR A 25 0.26 9.25 1.21
CA THR A 25 -0.02 10.34 0.28
C THR A 25 -0.28 9.77 -1.11
N THR A 26 -1.17 10.40 -1.87
CA THR A 26 -1.45 10.01 -3.25
C THR A 26 -1.78 11.24 -4.10
N ASN A 27 -1.41 11.19 -5.37
CA ASN A 27 -1.84 12.15 -6.38
C ASN A 27 -2.96 11.60 -7.28
N GLY A 28 -3.57 10.50 -6.88
CA GLY A 28 -4.64 9.84 -7.62
C GLY A 28 -5.56 9.03 -6.71
N ASN A 29 -6.06 7.94 -7.24
CA ASN A 29 -7.04 7.10 -6.55
C ASN A 29 -6.40 5.91 -5.80
N ARG A 30 -5.17 5.52 -6.19
CA ARG A 30 -4.48 4.36 -5.60
C ARG A 30 -3.69 4.77 -4.38
N ILE A 31 -3.85 4.01 -3.31
CA ILE A 31 -3.14 4.15 -2.04
C ILE A 31 -2.21 2.94 -1.89
N ASP A 32 -0.89 3.16 -1.87
CA ASP A 32 0.09 2.10 -1.62
C ASP A 32 0.19 1.86 -0.10
N CYS A 33 -0.22 0.68 0.35
CA CYS A 33 -0.33 0.33 1.76
C CYS A 33 0.94 -0.34 2.34
N GLY A 34 1.99 -0.50 1.52
CA GLY A 34 3.27 -1.05 1.95
C GLY A 34 3.32 -2.58 1.90
N ASP A 35 4.10 -3.18 2.79
CA ASP A 35 4.32 -4.64 2.86
C ASP A 35 3.03 -5.39 3.14
N ILE A 36 2.75 -6.40 2.30
CA ILE A 36 1.46 -7.10 2.33
C ILE A 36 1.30 -7.99 3.58
N LEU A 37 2.36 -8.67 4.02
CA LEU A 37 2.27 -9.56 5.19
C LEU A 37 2.05 -8.78 6.47
N ARG A 38 2.76 -7.67 6.61
CA ARG A 38 2.57 -6.77 7.74
C ARG A 38 1.16 -6.20 7.74
N ARG A 39 0.69 -5.69 6.59
CA ARG A 39 -0.66 -5.12 6.47
C ARG A 39 -1.75 -6.16 6.72
N ARG A 40 -1.53 -7.42 6.37
CA ARG A 40 -2.49 -8.51 6.63
C ARG A 40 -2.65 -8.84 8.12
N GLN A 41 -1.64 -8.55 8.94
CA GLN A 41 -1.68 -8.75 10.39
C GLN A 41 -2.28 -7.58 11.16
N GLU A 42 -2.38 -6.40 10.53
CA GLU A 42 -2.92 -5.20 11.14
C GLU A 42 -4.42 -5.11 10.84
N ASN A 43 -5.26 -5.25 11.84
CA ASN A 43 -6.71 -5.34 11.71
C ASN A 43 -7.47 -4.16 12.34
N GLU A 44 -6.79 -3.27 13.09
CA GLU A 44 -7.38 -2.08 13.70
C GLU A 44 -6.41 -0.90 13.63
N TYR A 45 -6.72 0.09 12.79
CA TYR A 45 -5.91 1.31 12.64
C TYR A 45 -6.65 2.38 11.85
N HIS A 46 -6.16 3.60 11.92
CA HIS A 46 -6.60 4.71 11.07
C HIS A 46 -5.70 4.83 9.84
N LEU A 47 -6.27 4.71 8.65
CA LEU A 47 -5.56 4.98 7.40
C LEU A 47 -5.80 6.43 6.99
N VAL A 48 -4.80 7.28 7.23
CA VAL A 48 -4.82 8.70 6.84
C VAL A 48 -4.25 8.84 5.44
N VAL A 49 -4.99 9.45 4.54
CA VAL A 49 -4.59 9.63 3.14
C VAL A 49 -4.68 11.11 2.77
N ALA A 50 -3.52 11.72 2.55
CA ALA A 50 -3.46 13.10 2.03
C ALA A 50 -3.35 13.07 0.51
N GLN A 51 -4.30 13.72 -0.17
CA GLN A 51 -4.29 13.91 -1.61
C GLN A 51 -3.54 15.18 -1.99
N TRP A 52 -2.71 15.06 -3.03
CA TRP A 52 -1.92 16.17 -3.53
C TRP A 52 -1.89 16.22 -5.06
N GLU A 53 -1.60 17.38 -5.60
CA GLU A 53 -1.28 17.61 -7.00
C GLU A 53 0.07 18.32 -7.15
N GLN A 54 0.72 18.15 -8.30
CA GLN A 54 1.98 18.83 -8.59
C GLN A 54 1.67 20.16 -9.29
N CYS A 55 2.06 21.26 -8.66
CA CYS A 55 1.95 22.61 -9.20
C CYS A 55 3.34 23.22 -9.33
N GLY A 56 3.96 23.13 -10.51
CA GLY A 56 5.35 23.50 -10.71
C GLY A 56 6.28 22.66 -9.83
N ASP A 57 7.11 23.35 -9.03
CA ASP A 57 8.00 22.70 -8.08
C ASP A 57 7.40 22.48 -6.68
N ASN A 58 6.07 22.55 -6.57
CA ASN A 58 5.38 22.37 -5.30
C ASN A 58 4.38 21.23 -5.36
N LYS A 59 4.22 20.53 -4.25
CA LYS A 59 3.06 19.66 -3.98
C LYS A 59 2.05 20.45 -3.19
N VAL A 60 0.85 20.56 -3.73
CA VAL A 60 -0.29 21.19 -3.07
C VAL A 60 -1.21 20.09 -2.56
N PHE A 61 -1.33 19.99 -1.24
CA PHE A 61 -2.26 19.08 -0.59
C PHE A 61 -3.62 19.76 -0.47
N TYR A 62 -4.69 19.06 -0.85
CA TYR A 62 -6.03 19.66 -0.93
C TYR A 62 -7.12 18.89 -0.16
N ASN A 63 -6.93 17.59 0.07
CA ASN A 63 -7.84 16.77 0.87
C ASN A 63 -7.08 15.81 1.76
N GLU A 64 -7.65 15.56 2.93
CA GLU A 64 -7.26 14.47 3.82
C GLU A 64 -8.47 13.58 4.08
N TYR A 65 -8.26 12.27 4.01
CA TYR A 65 -9.23 11.24 4.35
C TYR A 65 -8.67 10.40 5.49
N THR A 66 -9.43 10.22 6.54
CA THR A 66 -9.11 9.26 7.61
C THR A 66 -10.12 8.14 7.57
N PHE A 67 -9.71 6.97 7.07
CA PHE A 67 -10.52 5.75 7.07
C PHE A 67 -10.29 4.99 8.37
N PHE A 68 -11.38 4.53 9.00
CA PHE A 68 -11.36 3.75 10.22
C PHE A 68 -11.38 2.27 9.86
N ILE A 69 -10.23 1.61 9.96
CA ILE A 69 -10.09 0.18 9.70
C ILE A 69 -10.32 -0.56 11.00
N THR A 70 -11.27 -1.48 11.00
CA THR A 70 -11.70 -2.27 12.15
C THR A 70 -11.76 -3.76 11.78
N PRO A 71 -11.70 -4.69 12.77
CA PRO A 71 -11.66 -6.13 12.49
C PRO A 71 -12.85 -6.67 11.68
N ASP A 72 -14.03 -6.08 11.83
CA ASP A 72 -15.24 -6.48 11.09
C ASP A 72 -15.16 -6.18 9.57
N LEU A 73 -14.19 -5.36 9.15
CA LEU A 73 -13.93 -5.06 7.74
C LEU A 73 -13.00 -6.07 7.06
N GLU A 74 -12.46 -7.05 7.80
CA GLU A 74 -11.48 -8.02 7.30
C GLU A 74 -11.97 -8.69 6.00
N GLN A 75 -13.20 -9.17 5.99
CA GLN A 75 -13.77 -9.84 4.82
C GLN A 75 -13.89 -8.90 3.61
N LYS A 76 -14.23 -7.63 3.79
CA LYS A 76 -14.28 -6.65 2.71
C LYS A 76 -12.90 -6.32 2.17
N LEU A 77 -11.93 -6.16 3.07
CA LEU A 77 -10.57 -5.77 2.71
C LEU A 77 -9.83 -6.92 2.03
N TRP A 78 -9.88 -8.11 2.58
CA TRP A 78 -9.03 -9.23 2.20
C TRP A 78 -9.77 -10.38 1.49
N GLY A 79 -11.11 -10.49 1.65
CA GLY A 79 -11.88 -11.60 1.10
C GLY A 79 -11.32 -12.96 1.56
N ARG A 80 -11.05 -13.85 0.59
CA ARG A 80 -10.47 -15.18 0.86
C ARG A 80 -8.94 -15.20 1.02
N MET A 81 -8.24 -14.07 0.85
CA MET A 81 -6.78 -14.03 0.94
C MET A 81 -6.31 -14.30 2.37
N ASN A 82 -5.73 -15.46 2.62
CA ASN A 82 -5.19 -15.82 3.93
C ASN A 82 -3.68 -15.53 4.03
N TYR A 83 -3.19 -15.42 5.26
CA TYR A 83 -1.80 -15.07 5.54
C TYR A 83 -0.80 -16.08 4.97
N ASN A 84 -1.07 -17.39 5.09
CA ASN A 84 -0.13 -18.43 4.68
C ASN A 84 0.10 -18.41 3.16
N GLN A 85 -0.98 -18.34 2.37
CA GLN A 85 -0.88 -18.21 0.91
C GLN A 85 -0.13 -16.95 0.48
N LEU A 86 -0.36 -15.84 1.18
CA LEU A 86 0.38 -14.59 0.94
C LEU A 86 1.86 -14.75 1.29
N ALA A 87 2.19 -15.44 2.38
CA ALA A 87 3.56 -15.69 2.81
C ALA A 87 4.32 -16.57 1.80
N GLU A 88 3.71 -17.64 1.31
CA GLU A 88 4.26 -18.49 0.26
C GLU A 88 4.52 -17.71 -1.03
N TYR A 89 3.59 -16.84 -1.43
CA TYR A 89 3.77 -15.99 -2.59
C TYR A 89 4.89 -14.95 -2.40
N VAL A 90 4.99 -14.35 -1.22
CA VAL A 90 6.07 -13.42 -0.87
C VAL A 90 7.42 -14.11 -0.94
N ASP A 91 7.50 -15.33 -0.44
CA ASP A 91 8.74 -16.13 -0.46
C ASP A 91 9.13 -16.49 -1.89
N TYR A 92 8.19 -16.95 -2.71
CA TYR A 92 8.39 -17.16 -4.14
C TYR A 92 8.95 -15.90 -4.82
N ILE A 93 8.35 -14.72 -4.59
CA ILE A 93 8.81 -13.45 -5.18
C ILE A 93 10.22 -13.08 -4.72
N LYS A 94 10.57 -13.33 -3.45
CA LYS A 94 11.90 -13.04 -2.91
C LYS A 94 12.99 -13.90 -3.55
N ASN A 95 12.66 -15.11 -3.93
CA ASN A 95 13.58 -16.09 -4.53
C ASN A 95 13.80 -15.92 -6.04
N ILE A 96 13.04 -15.04 -6.72
CA ILE A 96 13.27 -14.73 -8.13
C ILE A 96 14.64 -14.07 -8.31
N PRO A 97 15.51 -14.57 -9.20
CA PRO A 97 16.84 -14.01 -9.43
C PRO A 97 16.80 -12.53 -9.85
N ALA A 98 17.88 -11.80 -9.59
CA ALA A 98 18.02 -10.43 -10.06
C ALA A 98 18.25 -10.42 -11.57
N GLY A 99 17.60 -9.49 -12.27
CA GLY A 99 17.81 -9.30 -13.70
C GLY A 99 16.52 -9.20 -14.49
N ARG A 100 16.63 -8.60 -15.66
CA ARG A 100 15.49 -8.33 -16.53
C ARG A 100 14.95 -9.62 -17.16
N GLU A 101 15.84 -10.55 -17.48
CA GLU A 101 15.53 -11.84 -18.07
C GLU A 101 14.69 -12.69 -17.12
N ALA A 102 15.16 -12.92 -15.90
CA ALA A 102 14.42 -13.65 -14.86
C ALA A 102 13.06 -13.03 -14.54
N GLN A 103 12.95 -11.70 -14.60
CA GLN A 103 11.68 -11.01 -14.43
C GLN A 103 10.70 -11.32 -15.56
N GLN A 104 11.19 -11.45 -16.79
CA GLN A 104 10.39 -11.70 -17.97
C GLN A 104 9.95 -13.17 -18.03
N GLU A 105 10.86 -14.09 -17.75
CA GLU A 105 10.61 -15.53 -17.70
C GLU A 105 9.56 -15.90 -16.64
N THR A 106 9.66 -15.32 -15.45
CA THR A 106 8.72 -15.59 -14.34
C THR A 106 7.40 -14.83 -14.42
N LYS A 107 7.20 -13.96 -15.43
CA LYS A 107 6.02 -13.07 -15.50
C LYS A 107 4.70 -13.83 -15.54
N THR A 108 4.60 -14.86 -16.36
CA THR A 108 3.37 -15.65 -16.49
C THR A 108 3.06 -16.39 -15.20
N GLU A 109 4.03 -17.08 -14.65
CA GLU A 109 3.87 -17.84 -13.40
C GLU A 109 3.48 -16.92 -12.22
N ARG A 110 4.16 -15.79 -12.04
CA ARG A 110 3.80 -14.79 -11.03
C ARG A 110 2.35 -14.31 -11.15
N THR A 111 1.91 -14.13 -12.40
CA THR A 111 0.53 -13.68 -12.66
C THR A 111 -0.48 -14.77 -12.33
N VAL A 112 -0.21 -16.01 -12.69
CA VAL A 112 -1.06 -17.15 -12.36
C VAL A 112 -1.15 -17.32 -10.84
N LEU A 113 -0.03 -17.40 -10.13
CA LEU A 113 0.01 -17.54 -8.68
C LEU A 113 -0.72 -16.39 -7.98
N LYS A 114 -0.47 -15.15 -8.41
CA LYS A 114 -1.20 -13.99 -7.89
C LYS A 114 -2.71 -14.16 -8.05
N ASN A 115 -3.18 -14.55 -9.24
CA ASN A 115 -4.60 -14.67 -9.55
C ASN A 115 -5.27 -15.82 -8.77
N CYS A 116 -4.52 -16.86 -8.41
CA CYS A 116 -5.01 -17.93 -7.54
C CYS A 116 -5.27 -17.45 -6.11
N ILE A 117 -4.46 -16.52 -5.62
CA ILE A 117 -4.51 -16.02 -4.25
C ILE A 117 -5.43 -14.80 -4.14
N GLU A 118 -5.32 -13.85 -5.07
CA GLU A 118 -6.04 -12.58 -5.02
C GLU A 118 -7.55 -12.80 -5.17
N ASP A 119 -8.32 -12.32 -4.20
CA ASP A 119 -9.77 -12.28 -4.32
C ASP A 119 -10.18 -11.05 -5.14
N LYS A 120 -10.91 -11.27 -6.24
CA LYS A 120 -11.37 -10.19 -7.12
C LYS A 120 -12.31 -9.23 -6.41
N ASN A 121 -13.06 -9.71 -5.42
CA ASN A 121 -14.02 -8.91 -4.65
C ASN A 121 -13.38 -8.17 -3.47
N ALA A 122 -12.16 -8.56 -3.07
CA ALA A 122 -11.43 -7.86 -2.02
C ALA A 122 -10.99 -6.46 -2.47
N LEU A 123 -10.98 -5.51 -1.54
CA LEU A 123 -10.54 -4.13 -1.80
C LEU A 123 -9.01 -4.06 -1.93
N VAL A 124 -8.29 -4.87 -1.16
CA VAL A 124 -6.83 -4.96 -1.22
C VAL A 124 -6.39 -5.69 -2.47
N LYS A 125 -5.38 -5.14 -3.15
CA LYS A 125 -4.77 -5.72 -4.36
C LYS A 125 -3.29 -6.03 -4.12
N ILE A 126 -2.85 -7.17 -4.64
CA ILE A 126 -1.48 -7.68 -4.52
C ILE A 126 -0.59 -7.01 -5.57
N ASN A 127 0.55 -6.45 -5.16
CA ASN A 127 1.48 -5.73 -6.04
C ASN A 127 2.92 -6.27 -5.88
N PRO A 128 3.30 -7.32 -6.63
CA PRO A 128 4.67 -7.81 -6.60
C PRO A 128 5.62 -6.77 -7.20
N LYS A 129 6.73 -6.51 -6.51
CA LYS A 129 7.82 -5.64 -6.91
C LYS A 129 9.05 -6.48 -7.19
N VAL A 130 9.32 -6.76 -8.45
CA VAL A 130 10.44 -7.58 -8.92
C VAL A 130 11.48 -6.78 -9.71
N ASP A 131 11.18 -5.50 -9.98
CA ASP A 131 11.99 -4.57 -10.76
C ASP A 131 13.17 -3.96 -9.98
N SER A 132 13.20 -4.12 -8.67
CA SER A 132 14.29 -3.63 -7.84
C SER A 132 15.51 -4.54 -7.88
N LYS A 133 16.68 -3.97 -8.15
CA LYS A 133 17.98 -4.71 -8.11
C LYS A 133 18.31 -5.23 -6.72
N LYS A 134 17.82 -4.57 -5.65
CA LYS A 134 18.20 -4.85 -4.26
C LYS A 134 17.12 -5.51 -3.41
N GLN A 135 15.84 -5.33 -3.75
CA GLN A 135 14.74 -5.82 -2.92
C GLN A 135 13.61 -6.36 -3.79
N ARG A 136 13.33 -7.64 -3.65
CA ARG A 136 12.10 -8.25 -4.12
C ARG A 136 11.12 -8.29 -2.99
N ARG A 137 9.93 -7.76 -3.21
CA ARG A 137 8.90 -7.64 -2.18
C ARG A 137 7.52 -7.69 -2.79
N VAL A 138 6.54 -8.03 -1.97
CA VAL A 138 5.14 -7.90 -2.32
C VAL A 138 4.53 -6.79 -1.49
N GLN A 139 4.02 -5.77 -2.15
CA GLN A 139 3.26 -4.70 -1.54
C GLN A 139 1.77 -4.93 -1.76
N CYS A 140 0.95 -4.20 -1.05
CA CYS A 140 -0.47 -4.13 -1.32
C CYS A 140 -0.91 -2.68 -1.56
N SER A 141 -2.08 -2.54 -2.18
CA SER A 141 -2.72 -1.25 -2.39
C SER A 141 -4.23 -1.38 -2.32
N VAL A 142 -4.90 -0.25 -2.07
CA VAL A 142 -6.35 -0.11 -2.19
C VAL A 142 -6.65 1.09 -3.09
N LYS A 143 -7.86 1.14 -3.64
CA LYS A 143 -8.35 2.35 -4.30
C LYS A 143 -9.24 3.11 -3.33
N MET A 144 -9.02 4.41 -3.21
CA MET A 144 -9.83 5.27 -2.34
C MET A 144 -11.31 5.25 -2.73
N SER A 145 -11.60 5.30 -4.03
CA SER A 145 -12.97 5.18 -4.54
C SER A 145 -13.66 3.88 -4.13
N ASP A 146 -12.90 2.78 -4.03
CA ASP A 146 -13.45 1.48 -3.67
C ASP A 146 -13.73 1.40 -2.16
N LEU A 147 -12.87 2.01 -1.32
CA LEU A 147 -13.13 2.18 0.11
C LEU A 147 -14.43 2.95 0.36
N ILE A 148 -14.62 4.07 -0.35
CA ILE A 148 -15.83 4.90 -0.24
C ILE A 148 -17.06 4.14 -0.71
N LYS A 149 -17.02 3.49 -1.87
CA LYS A 149 -18.12 2.68 -2.41
C LYS A 149 -18.51 1.52 -1.49
N ALA A 150 -17.52 0.89 -0.87
CA ALA A 150 -17.74 -0.19 0.11
C ALA A 150 -18.24 0.33 1.47
N ARG A 151 -18.44 1.64 1.60
CA ARG A 151 -18.89 2.29 2.83
C ARG A 151 -17.99 1.99 4.03
N ILE A 152 -16.67 2.00 3.81
CA ILE A 152 -15.74 2.00 4.93
C ILE A 152 -15.89 3.34 5.65
N PRO A 153 -16.07 3.35 6.98
CA PRO A 153 -16.22 4.60 7.72
C PRO A 153 -15.03 5.52 7.53
N TYR A 154 -15.28 6.81 7.26
CA TYR A 154 -14.20 7.78 7.08
C TYR A 154 -14.63 9.20 7.48
N LYS A 155 -13.62 10.03 7.77
CA LYS A 155 -13.72 11.48 7.89
C LYS A 155 -12.95 12.12 6.74
N GLN A 156 -13.51 13.15 6.12
CA GLN A 156 -12.82 13.96 5.13
C GLN A 156 -12.60 15.37 5.67
N THR A 157 -11.42 15.91 5.44
CA THR A 157 -11.05 17.29 5.80
C THR A 157 -10.43 17.95 4.57
N VAL A 158 -10.89 19.15 4.25
CA VAL A 158 -10.22 19.99 3.23
C VAL A 158 -9.01 20.62 3.90
N ILE A 159 -7.85 20.44 3.29
CA ILE A 159 -6.59 21.03 3.74
C ILE A 159 -6.04 21.95 2.63
N ARG A 160 -5.14 22.86 2.99
CA ARG A 160 -4.45 23.74 2.02
C ARG A 160 -3.02 23.91 2.46
N GLU A 161 -2.22 22.89 2.15
CA GLU A 161 -0.81 22.85 2.50
C GLU A 161 0.04 22.76 1.24
N THR A 162 1.13 23.52 1.19
CA THR A 162 2.06 23.54 0.06
C THR A 162 3.45 23.14 0.55
N VAL A 163 4.04 22.13 -0.10
CA VAL A 163 5.38 21.66 0.20
C VAL A 163 6.25 21.79 -1.05
N HIS A 164 7.39 22.47 -0.91
CA HIS A 164 8.36 22.54 -1.98
C HIS A 164 8.93 21.14 -2.27
N SER A 165 8.67 20.64 -3.47
CA SER A 165 9.07 19.31 -3.90
C SER A 165 9.22 19.31 -5.42
N PRO A 166 10.36 19.76 -5.94
CA PRO A 166 10.57 19.84 -7.38
C PRO A 166 10.35 18.48 -8.03
N SER A 167 9.63 18.49 -9.14
CA SER A 167 9.42 17.28 -9.94
C SER A 167 10.79 16.78 -10.40
N ARG A 168 11.09 15.50 -10.17
CA ARG A 168 12.29 14.88 -10.74
C ARG A 168 12.17 14.94 -12.26
N LYS A 169 12.85 15.91 -12.89
CA LYS A 169 13.07 15.88 -14.32
C LYS A 169 13.94 14.65 -14.58
N PHE A 170 13.37 13.60 -15.17
CA PHE A 170 14.18 12.56 -15.78
C PHE A 170 14.89 13.24 -16.95
N ASN A 171 16.18 13.53 -16.81
CA ASN A 171 17.01 13.82 -17.95
C ASN A 171 17.04 12.55 -18.79
N CYS A 172 16.27 12.54 -19.88
CA CYS A 172 16.45 11.60 -20.96
C CYS A 172 17.75 12.02 -21.66
N ASN A 173 18.88 11.45 -21.24
CA ASN A 173 20.09 11.35 -22.04
C ASN A 173 20.11 9.99 -22.74
#